data_37a8146faaa29db4d902d84634a070fc
#
_entry.id   37a8146faaa29db4d902d84634a070fc
#
_cell.length_a   1.000
_cell.length_b   1.000
_cell.length_c   1.000
_cell.angle_alpha   90.00
_cell.angle_beta   90.00
_cell.angle_gamma   90.00
#
_symmetry.space_group_name_H-M   'P 1'
#
loop_
_entity.id
_entity.type
_entity.pdbx_description
1 polymer ?
#
loop_
_entity_poly.entity_id
_entity_poly.type
_entity_poly.pdbx_seq_one_letter_code
_entity_poly.pdbx_strand_id
1 'polypeptide(L)'
;MEIVVLFASLKYFFVEGGEQFIVGLQTSRKIGLKPTINITIIGLSFAVILFFLFFYSRVFVPTNLLELLLGITLYYFSFRMFKEAIKEEPDDKNETDHKGYRYGYIYLVSLESIENSTALAALTFVNISGALVGVIISVSLFIVLAIKVKSLLGKIPINKLKLVSGSLLALTATPLIVYSLGLPAPQWMHWIIPPLG
;
A
#
# COMPACT_ATOMS: atom_id res chain seq x y z
N MET A 1 -6.39 -17.07 -14.16
CA MET A 1 -5.75 -16.25 -13.10
C MET A 1 -4.30 -16.05 -13.50
N GLU A 2 -3.88 -14.83 -13.65
CA GLU A 2 -2.49 -14.54 -13.96
C GLU A 2 -1.65 -14.62 -12.69
N ILE A 3 -0.74 -15.58 -12.68
CA ILE A 3 0.16 -15.85 -11.54
C ILE A 3 0.97 -14.61 -11.16
N VAL A 4 1.37 -13.82 -12.16
CA VAL A 4 2.12 -12.57 -11.95
C VAL A 4 1.33 -11.56 -11.12
N VAL A 5 0.06 -11.33 -11.45
CA VAL A 5 -0.82 -10.39 -10.70
C VAL A 5 -1.07 -10.90 -9.29
N LEU A 6 -1.24 -12.21 -9.12
CA LEU A 6 -1.37 -12.82 -7.80
C LEU A 6 -0.13 -12.55 -6.93
N PHE A 7 1.07 -12.82 -7.44
CA PHE A 7 2.30 -12.59 -6.69
C PHE A 7 2.59 -11.10 -6.46
N ALA A 8 2.29 -10.23 -7.43
CA ALA A 8 2.42 -8.79 -7.26
C ALA A 8 1.50 -8.28 -6.16
N SER A 9 0.23 -8.69 -6.17
CA SER A 9 -0.75 -8.35 -5.15
C SER A 9 -0.34 -8.89 -3.78
N LEU A 10 0.00 -10.19 -3.70
CA LEU A 10 0.43 -10.82 -2.46
C LEU A 10 1.64 -10.09 -1.84
N LYS A 11 2.66 -9.83 -2.64
CA LYS A 11 3.90 -9.19 -2.18
C LYS A 11 3.65 -7.76 -1.74
N TYR A 12 2.88 -7.00 -2.53
CA TYR A 12 2.55 -5.62 -2.24
C TYR A 12 1.78 -5.51 -0.91
N PHE A 13 0.63 -6.16 -0.82
CA PHE A 13 -0.23 -6.07 0.38
C PHE A 13 0.38 -6.72 1.62
N PHE A 14 1.30 -7.67 1.46
CA PHE A 14 2.05 -8.21 2.59
C PHE A 14 3.03 -7.18 3.17
N VAL A 15 3.69 -6.39 2.33
CA VAL A 15 4.63 -5.35 2.78
C VAL A 15 3.87 -4.18 3.40
N GLU A 16 2.84 -3.65 2.71
CA GLU A 16 2.02 -2.54 3.20
C GLU A 16 1.26 -2.90 4.49
N GLY A 17 0.62 -4.08 4.52
CA GLY A 17 -0.03 -4.59 5.73
C GLY A 17 0.95 -4.73 6.89
N GLY A 18 2.22 -5.08 6.60
CA GLY A 18 3.31 -5.13 7.56
C GLY A 18 3.61 -3.77 8.17
N GLU A 19 3.70 -2.75 7.34
CA GLU A 19 3.94 -1.37 7.79
C GLU A 19 2.79 -0.87 8.67
N GLN A 20 1.56 -0.95 8.19
CA GLN A 20 0.38 -0.55 8.96
C GLN A 20 0.29 -1.27 10.32
N PHE A 21 0.60 -2.56 10.36
CA PHE A 21 0.56 -3.32 11.59
C PHE A 21 1.63 -2.89 12.59
N ILE A 22 2.87 -2.66 12.14
CA ILE A 22 3.97 -2.24 13.03
C ILE A 22 3.67 -0.87 13.62
N VAL A 23 3.27 0.09 12.78
CA VAL A 23 2.89 1.42 13.24
C VAL A 23 1.65 1.37 14.13
N GLY A 24 0.66 0.54 13.78
CA GLY A 24 -0.51 0.30 14.61
C GLY A 24 -0.16 -0.26 15.99
N LEU A 25 0.79 -1.21 16.07
CA LEU A 25 1.28 -1.74 17.36
C LEU A 25 1.98 -0.65 18.20
N GLN A 26 2.82 0.16 17.59
CA GLN A 26 3.50 1.26 18.28
C GLN A 26 2.49 2.27 18.78
N THR A 27 1.54 2.67 17.94
CA THR A 27 0.47 3.59 18.28
C THR A 27 -0.42 3.04 19.40
N SER A 28 -0.74 1.75 19.37
CA SER A 28 -1.57 1.12 20.40
C SER A 28 -0.95 1.15 21.79
N ARG A 29 0.37 1.18 21.87
CA ARG A 29 1.10 1.35 23.15
C ARG A 29 0.99 2.78 23.69
N LYS A 30 0.79 3.77 22.82
CA LYS A 30 0.73 5.19 23.19
C LYS A 30 -0.70 5.68 23.45
N ILE A 31 -1.66 5.34 22.57
CA ILE A 31 -3.05 5.82 22.68
C ILE A 31 -4.06 4.74 23.10
N GLY A 32 -3.61 3.50 23.28
CA GLY A 32 -4.45 2.36 23.62
C GLY A 32 -4.94 1.55 22.41
N LEU A 33 -5.28 0.29 22.65
CA LEU A 33 -5.67 -0.65 21.58
C LEU A 33 -7.01 -0.28 20.92
N LYS A 34 -8.03 0.08 21.72
CA LYS A 34 -9.37 0.38 21.22
C LYS A 34 -9.40 1.59 20.26
N PRO A 35 -8.81 2.76 20.58
CA PRO A 35 -8.71 3.86 19.63
C PRO A 35 -7.96 3.50 18.36
N THR A 36 -6.87 2.75 18.47
CA THR A 36 -6.07 2.31 17.31
C THR A 36 -6.90 1.43 16.37
N ILE A 37 -7.60 0.43 16.91
CA ILE A 37 -8.48 -0.44 16.11
C ILE A 37 -9.58 0.38 15.42
N ASN A 38 -10.22 1.31 16.13
CA ASN A 38 -11.26 2.14 15.54
C ASN A 38 -10.74 2.97 14.35
N ILE A 39 -9.57 3.59 14.49
CA ILE A 39 -8.94 4.33 13.39
C ILE A 39 -8.64 3.41 12.21
N THR A 40 -8.09 2.22 12.48
CA THR A 40 -7.80 1.23 11.43
C THR A 40 -9.07 0.79 10.69
N ILE A 41 -10.17 0.52 11.41
CA ILE A 41 -11.45 0.13 10.79
C ILE A 41 -12.00 1.26 9.91
N ILE A 42 -11.95 2.50 10.39
CA ILE A 42 -12.39 3.66 9.59
C ILE A 42 -11.54 3.79 8.31
N GLY A 43 -10.23 3.65 8.44
CA GLY A 43 -9.32 3.68 7.28
C GLY A 43 -9.58 2.55 6.28
N LEU A 44 -9.79 1.32 6.76
CA LEU A 44 -10.15 0.19 5.89
C LEU A 44 -11.49 0.43 5.18
N SER A 45 -12.48 0.98 5.87
CA SER A 45 -13.76 1.35 5.26
C SER A 45 -13.57 2.40 4.17
N PHE A 46 -12.73 3.39 4.42
CA PHE A 46 -12.37 4.42 3.46
C PHE A 46 -11.63 3.81 2.25
N ALA A 47 -10.70 2.88 2.48
CA ALA A 47 -9.99 2.17 1.42
C ALA A 47 -10.95 1.39 0.50
N VAL A 48 -11.95 0.71 1.07
CA VAL A 48 -12.97 -0.01 0.30
C VAL A 48 -13.79 0.95 -0.58
N ILE A 49 -14.21 2.09 -0.03
CA ILE A 49 -14.94 3.11 -0.79
C ILE A 49 -14.08 3.63 -1.95
N LEU A 50 -12.83 4.00 -1.68
CA LEU A 50 -11.89 4.47 -2.69
C LEU A 50 -11.62 3.42 -3.77
N PHE A 51 -11.45 2.15 -3.37
CA PHE A 51 -11.28 1.06 -4.32
C PHE A 51 -12.44 0.98 -5.32
N PHE A 52 -13.68 0.98 -4.83
CA PHE A 52 -14.83 0.94 -5.72
C PHE A 52 -14.93 2.19 -6.60
N LEU A 53 -14.58 3.35 -6.08
CA LEU A 53 -14.56 4.58 -6.84
C LEU A 53 -13.55 4.49 -7.99
N PHE A 54 -12.32 4.04 -7.75
CA PHE A 54 -11.31 3.80 -8.78
C PHE A 54 -11.72 2.67 -9.74
N PHE A 55 -12.26 1.57 -9.20
CA PHE A 55 -12.68 0.43 -10.01
C PHE A 55 -13.78 0.80 -11.02
N TYR A 56 -14.77 1.58 -10.61
CA TYR A 56 -15.86 2.02 -11.51
C TYR A 56 -15.45 3.20 -12.39
N SER A 57 -14.46 3.98 -12.03
CA SER A 57 -13.99 5.10 -12.88
C SER A 57 -13.53 4.65 -14.27
N ARG A 58 -13.08 3.41 -14.41
CA ARG A 58 -12.67 2.81 -15.70
C ARG A 58 -13.78 2.84 -16.78
N VAL A 59 -15.05 2.91 -16.36
CA VAL A 59 -16.19 2.97 -17.30
C VAL A 59 -16.28 4.34 -17.96
N PHE A 60 -15.82 5.40 -17.29
CA PHE A 60 -15.96 6.79 -17.70
C PHE A 60 -14.65 7.43 -18.17
N VAL A 61 -13.53 6.84 -17.83
CA VAL A 61 -12.20 7.38 -18.09
C VAL A 61 -11.45 6.46 -19.05
N PRO A 62 -10.83 6.99 -20.12
CA PRO A 62 -9.99 6.20 -21.02
C PRO A 62 -8.89 5.46 -20.29
N THR A 63 -8.63 4.21 -20.66
CA THR A 63 -7.70 3.30 -19.97
C THR A 63 -6.30 3.91 -19.84
N ASN A 64 -5.78 4.51 -20.92
CA ASN A 64 -4.49 5.17 -20.91
C ASN A 64 -4.40 6.35 -19.93
N LEU A 65 -5.48 7.12 -19.77
CA LEU A 65 -5.52 8.20 -18.79
C LEU A 65 -5.55 7.66 -17.36
N LEU A 66 -6.29 6.56 -17.12
CA LEU A 66 -6.29 5.87 -15.82
C LEU A 66 -4.91 5.32 -15.49
N GLU A 67 -4.26 4.64 -16.43
CA GLU A 67 -2.89 4.13 -16.24
C GLU A 67 -1.92 5.25 -15.89
N LEU A 68 -2.03 6.40 -16.58
CA LEU A 68 -1.19 7.56 -16.33
C LEU A 68 -1.40 8.12 -14.91
N LEU A 69 -2.66 8.34 -14.54
CA LEU A 69 -3.02 8.89 -13.22
C LEU A 69 -2.59 7.95 -12.09
N LEU A 70 -2.84 6.65 -12.25
CA LEU A 70 -2.42 5.64 -11.28
C LEU A 70 -0.88 5.58 -11.18
N GLY A 71 -0.20 5.55 -12.32
CA GLY A 71 1.26 5.54 -12.35
C GLY A 71 1.88 6.77 -11.68
N ILE A 72 1.38 7.98 -11.96
CA ILE A 72 1.85 9.21 -11.30
C ILE A 72 1.61 9.16 -9.79
N THR A 73 0.42 8.70 -9.36
CA THR A 73 0.07 8.59 -7.94
C THR A 73 1.00 7.62 -7.22
N LEU A 74 1.25 6.44 -7.80
CA LEU A 74 2.16 5.45 -7.23
C LEU A 74 3.61 5.97 -7.16
N TYR A 75 4.08 6.74 -8.17
CA TYR A 75 5.40 7.38 -8.09
C TYR A 75 5.47 8.44 -7.01
N TYR A 76 4.43 9.24 -6.84
CA TYR A 76 4.37 10.22 -5.75
C TYR A 76 4.51 9.53 -4.39
N PHE A 77 3.78 8.43 -4.16
CA PHE A 77 3.87 7.66 -2.92
C PHE A 77 5.24 6.98 -2.76
N SER A 78 5.78 6.40 -3.83
CA SER A 78 7.13 5.86 -3.82
C SER A 78 8.17 6.89 -3.37
N PHE A 79 8.14 8.07 -3.97
CA PHE A 79 9.05 9.16 -3.59
C PHE A 79 8.86 9.59 -2.14
N ARG A 80 7.62 9.66 -1.66
CA ARG A 80 7.31 9.96 -0.28
C ARG A 80 7.89 8.93 0.67
N MET A 81 7.72 7.63 0.38
CA MET A 81 8.28 6.52 1.16
C MET A 81 9.82 6.60 1.25
N PHE A 82 10.49 6.86 0.14
CA PHE A 82 11.95 7.05 0.15
C PHE A 82 12.36 8.26 0.99
N LYS A 83 11.66 9.38 0.88
CA LYS A 83 11.94 10.58 1.68
C LYS A 83 11.74 10.33 3.17
N GLU A 84 10.71 9.60 3.56
CA GLU A 84 10.45 9.25 4.95
C GLU A 84 11.44 8.21 5.49
N ALA A 85 11.88 7.26 4.65
CA ALA A 85 12.87 6.25 5.03
C ALA A 85 14.27 6.82 5.31
N ILE A 86 14.61 7.95 4.68
CA ILE A 86 15.91 8.64 4.87
C ILE A 86 15.88 9.60 6.06
N LYS A 87 14.70 10.07 6.47
CA LYS A 87 14.61 10.92 7.65
C LYS A 87 14.90 10.10 8.89
N GLU A 88 15.85 10.56 9.69
CA GLU A 88 16.03 10.05 11.04
C GLU A 88 14.74 10.27 11.82
N GLU A 89 14.24 9.21 12.50
CA GLU A 89 13.14 9.38 13.44
C GLU A 89 13.57 10.40 14.49
N PRO A 90 12.76 11.46 14.74
CA PRO A 90 13.07 12.36 15.84
C PRO A 90 13.12 11.53 17.13
N ASP A 91 14.20 11.67 17.88
CA ASP A 91 14.40 11.05 19.18
C ASP A 91 13.21 11.43 20.07
N ASP A 92 12.37 10.44 20.34
CA ASP A 92 11.01 10.59 20.88
C ASP A 92 11.06 10.93 22.38
N LYS A 93 11.58 12.12 22.71
CA LYS A 93 11.77 12.59 24.10
C LYS A 93 10.50 13.17 24.74
N ASN A 94 9.38 13.32 24.00
CA ASN A 94 8.13 13.82 24.55
C ASN A 94 7.09 12.69 24.72
N GLU A 95 7.16 12.02 25.89
CA GLU A 95 6.26 10.89 26.24
C GLU A 95 4.77 11.25 26.39
N THR A 96 4.36 12.50 26.26
CA THR A 96 3.02 12.96 26.68
C THR A 96 2.08 13.43 25.59
N ASP A 97 2.47 13.42 24.32
CA ASP A 97 1.59 13.91 23.23
C ASP A 97 0.69 12.82 22.63
N HIS A 98 -0.28 12.33 23.41
CA HIS A 98 -1.31 11.39 22.92
C HIS A 98 -2.11 11.94 21.72
N LYS A 99 -2.27 13.26 21.60
CA LYS A 99 -2.98 13.87 20.47
C LYS A 99 -2.16 13.79 19.19
N GLY A 100 -0.87 14.08 19.26
CA GLY A 100 0.04 13.97 18.11
C GLY A 100 0.10 12.55 17.56
N TYR A 101 0.22 11.53 18.42
CA TYR A 101 0.17 10.13 18.00
C TYR A 101 -1.15 9.75 17.33
N ARG A 102 -2.28 10.21 17.88
CA ARG A 102 -3.59 9.92 17.30
C ARG A 102 -3.75 10.55 15.91
N TYR A 103 -3.42 11.83 15.75
CA TYR A 103 -3.49 12.52 14.46
C TYR A 103 -2.49 11.96 13.45
N GLY A 104 -1.27 11.66 13.87
CA GLY A 104 -0.27 11.02 13.05
C GLY A 104 -0.73 9.67 12.50
N TYR A 105 -1.37 8.86 13.36
CA TYR A 105 -1.90 7.56 12.93
C TYR A 105 -3.11 7.70 12.00
N ILE A 106 -4.03 8.63 12.25
CA ILE A 106 -5.14 8.93 11.34
C ILE A 106 -4.60 9.33 9.96
N TYR A 107 -3.62 10.22 9.94
CA TYR A 107 -2.98 10.66 8.70
C TYR A 107 -2.33 9.49 7.95
N LEU A 108 -1.52 8.67 8.64
CA LEU A 108 -0.89 7.49 8.06
C LEU A 108 -1.94 6.55 7.46
N VAL A 109 -2.93 6.11 8.24
CA VAL A 109 -3.96 5.16 7.79
C VAL A 109 -4.75 5.72 6.61
N SER A 110 -5.00 7.03 6.56
CA SER A 110 -5.69 7.66 5.43
C SER A 110 -4.85 7.59 4.15
N LEU A 111 -3.55 7.86 4.25
CA LEU A 111 -2.63 7.78 3.11
C LEU A 111 -2.48 6.34 2.61
N GLU A 112 -2.25 5.41 3.52
CA GLU A 112 -2.18 3.98 3.21
C GLU A 112 -3.47 3.47 2.54
N SER A 113 -4.63 3.99 2.97
CA SER A 113 -5.91 3.67 2.34
C SER A 113 -5.96 4.10 0.88
N ILE A 114 -5.43 5.28 0.55
CA ILE A 114 -5.35 5.77 -0.83
C ILE A 114 -4.36 4.92 -1.64
N GLU A 115 -3.18 4.64 -1.10
CA GLU A 115 -2.15 3.83 -1.75
C GLU A 115 -2.66 2.43 -2.06
N ASN A 116 -3.18 1.73 -1.04
CA ASN A 116 -3.69 0.38 -1.17
C ASN A 116 -4.88 0.29 -2.15
N SER A 117 -5.79 1.27 -2.11
CA SER A 117 -6.94 1.31 -3.02
C SER A 117 -6.51 1.53 -4.47
N THR A 118 -5.54 2.42 -4.68
CA THR A 118 -4.98 2.72 -6.01
C THR A 118 -4.24 1.51 -6.58
N ALA A 119 -3.38 0.88 -5.79
CA ALA A 119 -2.63 -0.30 -6.21
C ALA A 119 -3.56 -1.49 -6.49
N LEU A 120 -4.57 -1.71 -5.63
CA LEU A 120 -5.53 -2.78 -5.84
C LEU A 120 -6.37 -2.52 -7.10
N ALA A 121 -6.82 -1.30 -7.33
CA ALA A 121 -7.55 -0.95 -8.55
C ALA A 121 -6.70 -1.21 -9.80
N ALA A 122 -5.44 -0.79 -9.81
CA ALA A 122 -4.52 -1.05 -10.91
C ALA A 122 -4.36 -2.56 -11.18
N LEU A 123 -4.11 -3.36 -10.13
CA LEU A 123 -3.96 -4.81 -10.26
C LEU A 123 -5.26 -5.50 -10.69
N THR A 124 -6.43 -5.02 -10.25
CA THR A 124 -7.72 -5.58 -10.67
C THR A 124 -8.08 -5.25 -12.11
N PHE A 125 -7.56 -4.18 -12.67
CA PHE A 125 -7.71 -3.88 -14.11
C PHE A 125 -6.99 -4.91 -14.97
N VAL A 126 -5.87 -5.43 -14.50
CA VAL A 126 -5.12 -6.49 -15.19
C VAL A 126 -5.80 -7.84 -15.00
N ASN A 127 -6.04 -8.24 -13.77
CA ASN A 127 -6.70 -9.52 -13.44
C ASN A 127 -7.34 -9.47 -12.05
N ILE A 128 -8.65 -9.34 -12.01
CA ILE A 128 -9.40 -9.19 -10.77
C ILE A 128 -9.23 -10.40 -9.82
N SER A 129 -9.27 -11.62 -10.37
CA SER A 129 -9.15 -12.84 -9.57
C SER A 129 -7.76 -12.96 -8.94
N GLY A 130 -6.71 -12.71 -9.72
CA GLY A 130 -5.33 -12.72 -9.22
C GLY A 130 -5.10 -11.65 -8.14
N ALA A 131 -5.59 -10.44 -8.37
CA ALA A 131 -5.47 -9.34 -7.42
C ALA A 131 -6.17 -9.65 -6.09
N LEU A 132 -7.43 -10.06 -6.11
CA LEU A 132 -8.21 -10.34 -4.91
C LEU A 132 -7.67 -11.54 -4.13
N VAL A 133 -7.31 -12.62 -4.81
CA VAL A 133 -6.72 -13.80 -4.17
C VAL A 133 -5.38 -13.44 -3.52
N GLY A 134 -4.54 -12.65 -4.19
CA GLY A 134 -3.28 -12.17 -3.63
C GLY A 134 -3.48 -11.35 -2.35
N VAL A 135 -4.45 -10.43 -2.31
CA VAL A 135 -4.82 -9.68 -1.10
C VAL A 135 -5.28 -10.61 0.02
N ILE A 136 -6.20 -11.55 -0.27
CA ILE A 136 -6.73 -12.48 0.74
C ILE A 136 -5.61 -13.30 1.36
N ILE A 137 -4.72 -13.86 0.54
CA ILE A 137 -3.57 -14.63 1.02
C ILE A 137 -2.65 -13.76 1.85
N SER A 138 -2.32 -12.56 1.38
CA SER A 138 -1.45 -11.61 2.07
C SER A 138 -1.99 -11.25 3.45
N VAL A 139 -3.26 -10.84 3.53
CA VAL A 139 -3.92 -10.51 4.80
C VAL A 139 -3.96 -11.73 5.74
N SER A 140 -4.28 -12.92 5.22
CA SER A 140 -4.31 -14.15 6.02
C SER A 140 -2.94 -14.51 6.58
N LEU A 141 -1.90 -14.47 5.76
CA LEU A 141 -0.52 -14.70 6.20
C LEU A 141 -0.10 -13.67 7.25
N PHE A 142 -0.49 -12.42 7.03
CA PHE A 142 -0.15 -11.34 7.93
C PHE A 142 -0.82 -11.51 9.30
N ILE A 143 -2.09 -11.87 9.34
CA ILE A 143 -2.81 -12.18 10.60
C ILE A 143 -2.11 -13.32 11.35
N VAL A 144 -1.75 -14.40 10.65
CA VAL A 144 -1.03 -15.54 11.26
C VAL A 144 0.32 -15.12 11.81
N LEU A 145 1.09 -14.33 11.05
CA LEU A 145 2.37 -13.80 11.51
C LEU A 145 2.22 -12.83 12.68
N ALA A 146 1.24 -11.95 12.63
CA ALA A 146 0.93 -11.02 13.70
C ALA A 146 0.66 -11.72 15.03
N ILE A 147 -0.09 -12.82 15.00
CA ILE A 147 -0.38 -13.62 16.19
C ILE A 147 0.86 -14.34 16.71
N LYS A 148 1.61 -15.00 15.80
CA LYS A 148 2.76 -15.85 16.18
C LYS A 148 4.05 -15.08 16.48
N VAL A 149 4.26 -13.94 15.82
CA VAL A 149 5.56 -13.25 15.78
C VAL A 149 5.48 -11.81 16.29
N LYS A 150 4.40 -11.47 17.03
CA LYS A 150 4.13 -10.14 17.58
C LYS A 150 5.35 -9.48 18.25
N SER A 151 6.16 -10.26 18.97
CA SER A 151 7.36 -9.76 19.64
C SER A 151 8.52 -9.44 18.69
N LEU A 152 8.58 -10.09 17.53
CA LEU A 152 9.63 -9.89 16.52
C LEU A 152 9.28 -8.74 15.57
N LEU A 153 8.00 -8.60 15.19
CA LEU A 153 7.53 -7.54 14.29
C LEU A 153 7.83 -6.13 14.86
N GLY A 154 7.76 -5.96 16.18
CA GLY A 154 8.13 -4.70 16.83
C GLY A 154 9.63 -4.36 16.76
N LYS A 155 10.49 -5.26 16.24
CA LYS A 155 11.93 -5.06 16.07
C LYS A 155 12.33 -4.75 14.62
N ILE A 156 11.40 -4.85 13.67
CA ILE A 156 11.69 -4.55 12.26
C ILE A 156 11.82 -3.03 12.11
N PRO A 157 12.93 -2.54 11.53
CA PRO A 157 13.10 -1.12 11.29
C PRO A 157 12.10 -0.63 10.25
N ILE A 158 11.25 0.33 10.61
CA ILE A 158 10.22 0.91 9.73
C ILE A 158 10.86 1.47 8.46
N ASN A 159 12.04 2.11 8.57
CA ASN A 159 12.75 2.67 7.43
C ASN A 159 13.07 1.64 6.34
N LYS A 160 13.41 0.40 6.71
CA LYS A 160 13.63 -0.68 5.73
C LYS A 160 12.34 -1.10 5.04
N LEU A 161 11.22 -1.16 5.78
CA LEU A 161 9.91 -1.43 5.18
C LEU A 161 9.53 -0.34 4.18
N LYS A 162 9.69 0.94 4.55
CA LYS A 162 9.41 2.07 3.65
C LYS A 162 10.26 2.03 2.39
N LEU A 163 11.53 1.64 2.47
CA LEU A 163 12.37 1.45 1.28
C LEU A 163 11.85 0.34 0.37
N VAL A 164 11.43 -0.79 0.95
CA VAL A 164 10.87 -1.91 0.18
C VAL A 164 9.55 -1.50 -0.46
N SER A 165 8.62 -0.90 0.29
CA SER A 165 7.34 -0.41 -0.22
C SER A 165 7.53 0.61 -1.34
N GLY A 166 8.36 1.62 -1.12
CA GLY A 166 8.67 2.63 -2.14
C GLY A 166 9.24 2.02 -3.43
N SER A 167 10.12 1.02 -3.32
CA SER A 167 10.66 0.32 -4.49
C SER A 167 9.59 -0.46 -5.25
N LEU A 168 8.68 -1.14 -4.53
CA LEU A 168 7.57 -1.88 -5.15
C LEU A 168 6.60 -0.94 -5.87
N LEU A 169 6.26 0.20 -5.24
CA LEU A 169 5.42 1.23 -5.86
C LEU A 169 6.06 1.77 -7.14
N ALA A 170 7.36 2.10 -7.13
CA ALA A 170 8.06 2.57 -8.32
C ALA A 170 8.06 1.52 -9.44
N LEU A 171 8.32 0.25 -9.10
CA LEU A 171 8.28 -0.85 -10.06
C LEU A 171 6.90 -1.05 -10.67
N THR A 172 5.83 -0.87 -9.89
CA THR A 172 4.44 -0.95 -10.37
C THR A 172 4.05 0.27 -11.21
N ALA A 173 4.50 1.46 -10.82
CA ALA A 173 4.20 2.71 -11.50
C ALA A 173 4.83 2.80 -12.88
N THR A 174 6.05 2.27 -13.04
CA THR A 174 6.82 2.38 -14.30
C THR A 174 6.07 1.80 -15.50
N PRO A 175 5.60 0.54 -15.49
CA PRO A 175 4.81 0.00 -16.60
C PRO A 175 3.56 0.82 -16.92
N LEU A 176 2.80 1.25 -15.90
CA LEU A 176 1.58 2.03 -16.09
C LEU A 176 1.84 3.31 -16.87
N ILE A 177 2.90 4.04 -16.53
CA ILE A 177 3.25 5.27 -17.27
C ILE A 177 3.74 4.96 -18.68
N VAL A 178 4.59 3.96 -18.85
CA VAL A 178 5.12 3.60 -20.17
C VAL A 178 4.00 3.20 -21.12
N TYR A 179 3.04 2.38 -20.65
CA TYR A 179 1.89 1.96 -21.46
C TYR A 179 0.95 3.11 -21.77
N SER A 180 0.64 3.97 -20.79
CA SER A 180 -0.24 5.14 -20.98
C SER A 180 0.27 6.10 -22.04
N LEU A 181 1.59 6.21 -22.19
CA LEU A 181 2.24 7.06 -23.19
C LEU A 181 2.44 6.36 -24.55
N GLY A 182 2.03 5.09 -24.68
CA GLY A 182 2.22 4.30 -25.92
C GLY A 182 3.71 4.05 -26.23
N LEU A 183 4.59 4.09 -25.24
CA LEU A 183 6.02 3.87 -25.43
C LEU A 183 6.33 2.37 -25.55
N PRO A 184 7.38 1.99 -26.31
CA PRO A 184 7.82 0.62 -26.38
C PRO A 184 8.27 0.13 -25.01
N ALA A 185 7.60 -0.89 -24.48
CA ALA A 185 7.87 -1.45 -23.17
C ALA A 185 8.83 -2.64 -23.27
N PRO A 186 9.92 -2.66 -22.49
CA PRO A 186 10.77 -3.83 -22.36
C PRO A 186 10.00 -5.04 -21.82
N GLN A 187 10.39 -6.24 -22.24
CA GLN A 187 9.68 -7.48 -21.87
C GLN A 187 9.52 -7.70 -20.37
N TRP A 188 10.46 -7.23 -19.54
CA TRP A 188 10.35 -7.35 -18.09
C TRP A 188 9.17 -6.58 -17.48
N MET A 189 8.70 -5.48 -18.12
CA MET A 189 7.54 -4.73 -17.65
C MET A 189 6.26 -5.54 -17.75
N HIS A 190 6.11 -6.35 -18.80
CA HIS A 190 4.99 -7.26 -18.97
C HIS A 190 4.89 -8.33 -17.88
N TRP A 191 6.02 -8.63 -17.21
CA TRP A 191 6.06 -9.56 -16.09
C TRP A 191 5.59 -8.91 -14.77
N ILE A 192 5.65 -7.59 -14.69
CA ILE A 192 5.18 -6.85 -13.50
C ILE A 192 3.69 -6.53 -13.68
N ILE A 193 3.35 -5.81 -14.73
CA ILE A 193 1.96 -5.48 -15.10
C ILE A 193 1.87 -5.58 -16.63
N PRO A 194 1.03 -6.45 -17.19
CA PRO A 194 0.73 -6.43 -18.62
C PRO A 194 -0.09 -5.18 -18.98
N PRO A 195 -0.05 -4.72 -20.24
CA PRO A 195 -0.85 -3.58 -20.69
C PRO A 195 -2.34 -3.83 -20.48
N LEU A 196 -3.08 -2.82 -20.08
CA LEU A 196 -4.51 -2.92 -19.75
C LEU A 196 -5.46 -2.96 -20.95
N GLY A 197 -4.95 -2.95 -22.17
CA GLY A 197 -5.75 -3.16 -23.39
C GLY A 197 -5.41 -2.31 -24.53
#